data_dd9d2b51c033efb28ed63cc265e82bbd
#
_entry.id   dd9d2b51c033efb28ed63cc265e82bbd
#
_cell.length_a   1.000
_cell.length_b   1.000
_cell.length_c   1.000
_cell.angle_alpha   90.00
_cell.angle_beta   90.00
_cell.angle_gamma   90.00
#
_symmetry.space_group_name_H-M   'P 1'
#
loop_
_entity.id
_entity.type
_entity.pdbx_description
1 polymer ?
#
loop_
_entity_poly.entity_id
_entity_poly.type
_entity_poly.pdbx_seq_one_letter_code
_entity_poly.pdbx_strand_id
1 'polypeptide(L)'
;MYKRQHVNNVVYINWIQEIAKNHWDVLVSDEIKDNYYWVLLEHHIKYLHSALLNEKIIIKTYIEETKGVKSSRKVEIYNKGTNQLLVTSKTIWCLINAKTNKPSRINDEIRKAFS
;
A
#
# COMPACT_ATOMS: atom_id res chain seq x y z
N MET A 1 20.36 14.90 23.39
CA MET A 1 19.99 13.73 24.16
C MET A 1 19.52 12.61 23.28
N TYR A 2 19.95 11.46 23.54
CA TYR A 2 19.54 10.32 22.77
C TYR A 2 18.20 9.79 23.25
N LYS A 3 17.25 9.67 22.36
CA LYS A 3 15.94 9.16 22.71
C LYS A 3 15.83 7.67 22.39
N ARG A 4 14.82 7.02 22.95
CA ARG A 4 14.47 5.67 22.55
C ARG A 4 14.36 5.60 21.06
N GLN A 5 14.80 4.50 20.50
CA GLN A 5 14.79 4.32 19.07
C GLN A 5 13.38 3.96 18.62
N HIS A 6 12.68 4.93 18.09
CA HIS A 6 11.40 4.74 17.46
C HIS A 6 11.56 4.50 15.97
N VAL A 7 10.60 3.82 15.38
CA VAL A 7 10.56 3.68 13.93
C VAL A 7 10.30 5.05 13.31
N ASN A 8 11.14 5.43 12.36
CA ASN A 8 11.02 6.70 11.66
C ASN A 8 9.80 6.69 10.73
N ASN A 9 9.12 7.83 10.60
CA ASN A 9 7.95 7.95 9.73
C ASN A 9 8.24 7.56 8.27
N VAL A 10 9.45 7.82 7.79
CA VAL A 10 9.87 7.43 6.43
C VAL A 10 9.83 5.90 6.28
N VAL A 11 10.18 5.16 7.32
CA VAL A 11 10.14 3.69 7.30
C VAL A 11 8.70 3.20 7.16
N TYR A 12 7.75 3.81 7.86
CA TYR A 12 6.32 3.47 7.70
C TYR A 12 5.85 3.69 6.27
N ILE A 13 6.22 4.82 5.67
CA ILE A 13 5.85 5.14 4.29
C ILE A 13 6.42 4.08 3.34
N ASN A 14 7.67 3.69 3.52
CA ASN A 14 8.31 2.66 2.71
C ASN A 14 7.61 1.31 2.84
N TRP A 15 7.26 0.90 4.07
CA TRP A 15 6.53 -0.35 4.29
C TRP A 15 5.18 -0.36 3.58
N ILE A 16 4.45 0.76 3.66
CA ILE A 16 3.14 0.88 3.02
C ILE A 16 3.26 0.73 1.50
N GLN A 17 4.26 1.37 0.90
CA GLN A 17 4.46 1.28 -0.54
C GLN A 17 4.95 -0.10 -0.97
N GLU A 18 5.84 -0.72 -0.19
CA GLU A 18 6.34 -2.06 -0.49
C GLU A 18 5.25 -3.11 -0.42
N ILE A 19 4.36 -3.04 0.58
CA ILE A 19 3.29 -4.02 0.68
C ILE A 19 2.32 -3.91 -0.50
N ALA A 20 2.07 -2.71 -0.99
CA ALA A 20 1.24 -2.50 -2.18
C ALA A 20 1.90 -3.09 -3.42
N LYS A 21 3.20 -2.85 -3.59
CA LYS A 21 3.97 -3.38 -4.71
C LYS A 21 4.04 -4.90 -4.68
N ASN A 22 4.30 -5.48 -3.52
CA ASN A 22 4.36 -6.93 -3.37
C ASN A 22 3.02 -7.58 -3.69
N HIS A 23 1.92 -6.95 -3.27
CA HIS A 23 0.58 -7.45 -3.56
C HIS A 23 0.35 -7.51 -5.08
N TRP A 24 0.73 -6.46 -5.80
CA TRP A 24 0.66 -6.41 -7.26
C TRP A 24 1.53 -7.51 -7.91
N ASP A 25 2.79 -7.61 -7.48
CA ASP A 25 3.74 -8.56 -8.07
C ASP A 25 3.32 -10.02 -7.89
N VAL A 26 2.64 -10.33 -6.80
CA VAL A 26 2.21 -11.71 -6.49
C VAL A 26 0.90 -12.06 -7.18
N LEU A 27 -0.03 -11.11 -7.28
CA LEU A 27 -1.41 -11.40 -7.69
C LEU A 27 -1.67 -11.29 -9.19
N VAL A 28 -0.82 -10.60 -9.93
CA VAL A 28 -1.05 -10.41 -11.36
C VAL A 28 -0.02 -11.12 -12.21
N SER A 29 -0.40 -11.46 -13.45
CA SER A 29 0.48 -12.12 -14.40
C SER A 29 1.59 -11.18 -14.89
N ASP A 30 2.66 -11.76 -15.44
CA ASP A 30 3.74 -10.97 -16.04
C ASP A 30 3.25 -10.14 -17.21
N GLU A 31 2.28 -10.65 -17.98
CA GLU A 31 1.68 -9.93 -19.08
C GLU A 31 1.02 -8.62 -18.61
N ILE A 32 0.27 -8.68 -17.51
CA ILE A 32 -0.33 -7.49 -16.95
C ILE A 32 0.74 -6.52 -16.43
N LYS A 33 1.75 -7.04 -15.73
CA LYS A 33 2.83 -6.20 -15.20
C LYS A 33 3.62 -5.50 -16.30
N ASP A 34 3.76 -6.13 -17.47
CA ASP A 34 4.46 -5.53 -18.60
C ASP A 34 3.65 -4.45 -19.32
N ASN A 35 2.33 -4.52 -19.24
CA ASN A 35 1.43 -3.62 -19.96
C ASN A 35 0.83 -2.51 -19.14
N TYR A 36 0.92 -2.60 -17.82
CA TYR A 36 0.32 -1.63 -16.90
C TYR A 36 1.23 -1.33 -15.72
N TYR A 37 1.11 -0.10 -15.22
CA TYR A 37 1.75 0.26 -13.96
C TYR A 37 0.86 1.22 -13.18
N TRP A 38 1.14 1.36 -11.89
CA TRP A 38 0.39 2.21 -11.00
C TRP A 38 1.14 3.48 -10.67
N VAL A 39 0.42 4.59 -10.64
CA VAL A 39 0.94 5.87 -10.16
C VAL A 39 0.21 6.22 -8.87
N LEU A 40 0.96 6.53 -7.83
CA LEU A 40 0.40 6.97 -6.56
C LEU A 40 -0.06 8.42 -6.71
N LEU A 41 -1.36 8.65 -6.53
CA LEU A 41 -1.95 9.99 -6.62
C LEU A 41 -2.03 10.69 -5.27
N GLU A 42 -2.42 9.95 -4.23
CA GLU A 42 -2.60 10.50 -2.89
C GLU A 42 -2.19 9.49 -1.85
N HIS A 43 -1.60 9.98 -0.78
CA HIS A 43 -1.22 9.17 0.35
C HIS A 43 -1.62 9.90 1.63
N HIS A 44 -2.62 9.36 2.32
CA HIS A 44 -3.08 9.88 3.60
C HIS A 44 -2.63 8.92 4.69
N ILE A 45 -1.82 9.41 5.61
CA ILE A 45 -1.27 8.57 6.67
C ILE A 45 -1.53 9.22 8.02
N LYS A 46 -1.97 8.42 8.98
CA LYS A 46 -2.26 8.88 10.33
C LYS A 46 -1.43 8.07 11.32
N TYR A 47 -0.58 8.74 12.04
CA TYR A 47 0.28 8.13 13.05
C TYR A 47 -0.43 8.22 14.39
N LEU A 48 -0.76 7.07 14.97
CA LEU A 48 -1.49 7.01 16.24
C LEU A 48 -0.57 6.75 17.41
N HIS A 49 0.38 5.83 17.23
CA HIS A 49 1.36 5.47 18.24
C HIS A 49 2.66 5.09 17.57
N SER A 50 3.78 5.30 18.24
CA SER A 50 5.08 4.92 17.72
C SER A 50 5.42 3.48 18.08
N ALA A 51 6.07 2.77 17.14
CA ALA A 51 6.69 1.49 17.43
C ALA A 51 8.14 1.69 17.82
N LEU A 52 8.64 0.83 18.70
CA LEU A 52 10.06 0.76 19.00
C LEU A 52 10.74 -0.16 18.00
N LEU A 53 12.05 0.05 17.76
CA LEU A 53 12.77 -0.67 16.72
C LEU A 53 12.72 -2.19 16.84
N ASN A 54 12.72 -2.73 18.03
CA ASN A 54 12.75 -4.17 18.24
C ASN A 54 11.37 -4.79 18.46
N GLU A 55 10.31 -4.02 18.32
CA GLU A 55 8.96 -4.55 18.43
C GLU A 55 8.53 -5.21 17.15
N LYS A 56 7.80 -6.32 17.28
CA LYS A 56 7.21 -6.98 16.12
C LYS A 56 5.93 -6.27 15.73
N ILE A 57 5.74 -6.13 14.43
CA ILE A 57 4.56 -5.49 13.88
C ILE A 57 3.81 -6.41 12.93
N ILE A 58 2.53 -6.13 12.77
CA ILE A 58 1.68 -6.80 11.78
C ILE A 58 1.20 -5.72 10.81
N ILE A 59 1.36 -5.97 9.52
CA ILE A 59 0.87 -5.08 8.47
C ILE A 59 -0.31 -5.76 7.78
N LYS A 60 -1.46 -5.11 7.80
CA LYS A 60 -2.66 -5.56 7.09
C LYS A 60 -2.95 -4.61 5.95
N THR A 61 -3.22 -5.17 4.78
CA THR A 61 -3.55 -4.38 3.60
C THR A 61 -4.74 -4.97 2.87
N TYR A 62 -5.58 -4.10 2.31
CA TYR A 62 -6.71 -4.52 1.51
C TYR A 62 -7.14 -3.40 0.56
N ILE A 63 -7.78 -3.80 -0.54
CA ILE A 63 -8.36 -2.87 -1.48
C ILE A 63 -9.69 -2.39 -0.91
N GLU A 64 -9.84 -1.08 -0.79
CA GLU A 64 -11.06 -0.48 -0.26
C GLU A 64 -12.09 -0.23 -1.35
N GLU A 65 -11.63 0.34 -2.48
CA GLU A 65 -12.51 0.65 -3.60
C GLU A 65 -11.73 0.63 -4.91
N THR A 66 -12.36 0.11 -5.96
CA THR A 66 -11.81 0.16 -7.31
C THR A 66 -12.88 0.74 -8.23
N LYS A 67 -12.59 1.89 -8.83
CA LYS A 67 -13.56 2.59 -9.67
C LYS A 67 -12.87 3.31 -10.83
N GLY A 68 -13.28 2.98 -12.06
CA GLY A 68 -12.72 3.60 -13.24
C GLY A 68 -11.24 3.29 -13.42
N VAL A 69 -10.39 4.31 -13.34
CA VAL A 69 -8.94 4.18 -13.46
C VAL A 69 -8.24 4.16 -12.11
N LYS A 70 -8.99 4.33 -11.01
CA LYS A 70 -8.43 4.50 -9.67
C LYS A 70 -8.74 3.31 -8.77
N SER A 71 -7.81 3.02 -7.87
CA SER A 71 -8.00 2.05 -6.81
C SER A 71 -7.50 2.64 -5.51
N SER A 72 -8.28 2.53 -4.45
CA SER A 72 -7.85 2.94 -3.13
C SER A 72 -7.54 1.71 -2.28
N ARG A 73 -6.44 1.81 -1.54
CA ARG A 73 -5.93 0.76 -0.69
C ARG A 73 -5.79 1.27 0.73
N LYS A 74 -6.19 0.45 1.68
CA LYS A 74 -5.98 0.74 3.09
C LYS A 74 -4.87 -0.14 3.64
N VAL A 75 -4.02 0.45 4.47
CA VAL A 75 -2.97 -0.27 5.18
C VAL A 75 -3.06 0.07 6.66
N GLU A 76 -3.00 -0.94 7.50
CA GLU A 76 -3.02 -0.78 8.95
C GLU A 76 -1.80 -1.49 9.53
N ILE A 77 -1.09 -0.81 10.42
CA ILE A 77 0.09 -1.36 11.08
C ILE A 77 -0.19 -1.47 12.56
N TYR A 78 -0.03 -2.68 13.11
CA TYR A 78 -0.32 -3.00 14.51
C TYR A 78 0.94 -3.47 15.22
N ASN A 79 1.00 -3.20 16.51
CA ASN A 79 1.96 -3.86 17.39
C ASN A 79 1.49 -5.29 17.62
N LYS A 80 2.32 -6.26 17.26
CA LYS A 80 1.94 -7.66 17.38
C LYS A 80 1.70 -8.10 18.81
N GLY A 81 2.49 -7.59 19.75
CA GLY A 81 2.38 -8.01 21.15
C GLY A 81 1.16 -7.45 21.87
N THR A 82 0.78 -6.21 21.57
CA THR A 82 -0.32 -5.53 22.26
C THR A 82 -1.59 -5.42 21.44
N ASN A 83 -1.53 -5.72 20.16
CA ASN A 83 -2.62 -5.51 19.19
C ASN A 83 -3.01 -4.04 19.02
N GLN A 84 -2.15 -3.12 19.44
CA GLN A 84 -2.41 -1.70 19.32
C GLN A 84 -2.23 -1.24 17.88
N LEU A 85 -3.19 -0.48 17.36
CA LEU A 85 -3.07 0.12 16.04
C LEU A 85 -2.09 1.28 16.12
N LEU A 86 -1.01 1.20 15.34
CA LEU A 86 0.06 2.21 15.33
C LEU A 86 -0.13 3.23 14.22
N VAL A 87 -0.49 2.76 13.04
CA VAL A 87 -0.61 3.59 11.84
C VAL A 87 -1.80 3.12 11.03
N THR A 88 -2.57 4.06 10.49
CA THR A 88 -3.56 3.78 9.47
C THR A 88 -3.27 4.64 8.26
N SER A 89 -3.44 4.08 7.06
CA SER A 89 -3.08 4.76 5.83
C SER A 89 -4.09 4.45 4.73
N LYS A 90 -4.33 5.46 3.89
CA LYS A 90 -5.09 5.29 2.67
C LYS A 90 -4.24 5.80 1.51
N THR A 91 -4.08 4.97 0.49
CA THR A 91 -3.38 5.34 -0.73
C THR A 91 -4.35 5.25 -1.90
N ILE A 92 -4.26 6.21 -2.82
CA ILE A 92 -5.08 6.21 -4.03
C ILE A 92 -4.13 6.12 -5.22
N TRP A 93 -4.37 5.12 -6.05
CA TRP A 93 -3.52 4.80 -7.19
C TRP A 93 -4.30 4.91 -8.48
N CYS A 94 -3.60 5.29 -9.55
CA CYS A 94 -4.15 5.33 -10.90
C CYS A 94 -3.45 4.31 -11.77
N LEU A 95 -4.22 3.50 -12.49
CA LEU A 95 -3.67 2.52 -13.42
C LEU A 95 -3.29 3.23 -14.72
N ILE A 96 -2.07 2.99 -15.18
CA ILE A 96 -1.53 3.59 -16.40
C ILE A 96 -1.23 2.48 -17.40
N ASN A 97 -1.62 2.72 -18.64
CA ASN A 97 -1.23 1.85 -19.77
C ASN A 97 0.21 2.17 -20.15
N ALA A 98 1.10 1.18 -20.05
CA ALA A 98 2.54 1.38 -20.28
C ALA A 98 2.86 1.75 -21.72
N LYS A 99 2.02 1.39 -22.69
CA LYS A 99 2.24 1.69 -24.11
C LYS A 99 1.88 3.13 -24.45
N THR A 100 0.81 3.65 -23.85
CA THR A 100 0.32 5.00 -24.14
C THR A 100 0.71 6.01 -23.10
N ASN A 101 1.13 5.56 -21.91
CA ASN A 101 1.40 6.36 -20.72
C ASN A 101 0.19 7.21 -20.29
N LYS A 102 -1.01 6.68 -20.51
CA LYS A 102 -2.26 7.34 -20.16
C LYS A 102 -3.05 6.50 -19.17
N PRO A 103 -3.92 7.13 -18.35
CA PRO A 103 -4.79 6.39 -17.45
C PRO A 103 -5.62 5.35 -18.21
N SER A 104 -5.72 4.17 -17.62
CA SER A 104 -6.47 3.05 -18.18
C SER A 104 -7.51 2.57 -17.19
N ARG A 105 -8.69 2.23 -17.68
CA ARG A 105 -9.71 1.63 -16.81
C ARG A 105 -9.20 0.31 -16.27
N ILE A 106 -9.52 0.06 -15.01
CA ILE A 106 -9.16 -1.18 -14.34
C ILE A 106 -10.09 -2.27 -14.88
N ASN A 107 -9.52 -3.24 -15.60
CA ASN A 107 -10.30 -4.30 -16.21
C ASN A 107 -10.67 -5.39 -15.20
N ASP A 108 -11.54 -6.31 -15.61
CA ASP A 108 -12.04 -7.36 -14.72
C ASP A 108 -10.93 -8.30 -14.24
N GLU A 109 -9.93 -8.56 -15.07
CA GLU A 109 -8.81 -9.42 -14.71
C GLU A 109 -8.01 -8.83 -13.55
N ILE A 110 -7.69 -7.54 -13.63
CA ILE A 110 -6.97 -6.83 -12.57
C ILE A 110 -7.86 -6.74 -11.32
N ARG A 111 -9.13 -6.43 -11.50
CA ARG A 111 -10.07 -6.34 -10.39
C ARG A 111 -10.20 -7.67 -9.63
N LYS A 112 -10.27 -8.77 -10.36
CA LYS A 112 -10.37 -10.11 -9.75
C LYS A 112 -9.12 -10.50 -9.00
N ALA A 113 -7.95 -10.07 -9.44
CA ALA A 113 -6.70 -10.37 -8.77
C ALA A 113 -6.66 -9.79 -7.34
N PHE A 114 -7.41 -8.73 -7.09
CA PHE A 114 -7.44 -8.06 -5.79
C PHE A 114 -8.68 -8.36 -4.94
N SER A 115 -9.60 -9.12 -5.47
CA SER A 115 -10.83 -9.44 -4.72
C SER A 115 -10.71 -10.69 -3.86
#